data_114c8e495c2b8076aec98f91e456f1b4
#
_entry.id   114c8e495c2b8076aec98f91e456f1b4
#
_cell.length_a   1.000
_cell.length_b   1.000
_cell.length_c   1.000
_cell.angle_alpha   90.00
_cell.angle_beta   90.00
_cell.angle_gamma   90.00
#
_symmetry.space_group_name_H-M   'P 1'
#
loop_
_entity.id
_entity.type
_entity.pdbx_description
1 polymer ?
#
loop_
_entity_poly.entity_id
_entity_poly.type
_entity_poly.pdbx_seq_one_letter_code
_entity_poly.pdbx_strand_id
1 'polypeptide(L)'
;MSTRWTVTLDCAHPARLAEFWALALGYVPKPPPAGFVSWEEWFAHHGIPEEEWDDGAYLCDPDGVGPTLSFLKVPEPKVAKNRVHLDVQAGGGRETPWEVRWPRVTEAVARLTAAGATVVRAHEMDGRPDHVEMTDPEGNEFCVL
;
A
#
# COMPACT_ATOMS: atom_id res chain seq x y z
N MET A 1 -19.52 15.28 -9.75
CA MET A 1 -19.02 13.90 -10.07
C MET A 1 -17.50 13.94 -10.03
N SER A 2 -16.88 13.04 -9.31
CA SER A 2 -15.41 12.93 -9.23
C SER A 2 -14.86 12.01 -10.32
N THR A 3 -13.66 12.29 -10.78
CA THR A 3 -12.93 11.43 -11.71
C THR A 3 -12.33 10.26 -10.94
N ARG A 4 -12.43 9.04 -11.49
CA ARG A 4 -11.74 7.87 -10.94
C ARG A 4 -10.23 8.02 -11.10
N TRP A 5 -9.48 7.56 -10.14
CA TRP A 5 -8.02 7.61 -10.14
C TRP A 5 -7.44 6.35 -9.53
N THR A 6 -6.19 6.10 -9.81
CA THR A 6 -5.41 4.98 -9.29
C THR A 6 -4.09 5.49 -8.75
N VAL A 7 -3.44 4.71 -7.90
CA VAL A 7 -2.09 5.02 -7.40
C VAL A 7 -1.14 4.00 -7.99
N THR A 8 -0.03 4.47 -8.53
CA THR A 8 1.09 3.61 -8.95
C THR A 8 2.29 3.89 -8.05
N LEU A 9 2.83 2.82 -7.46
CA LEU A 9 4.08 2.84 -6.70
C LEU A 9 5.18 2.23 -7.57
N ASP A 10 6.20 3.01 -7.87
CA ASP A 10 7.42 2.51 -8.47
C ASP A 10 8.21 1.73 -7.44
N CYS A 11 8.78 0.60 -7.81
CA CYS A 11 9.42 -0.33 -6.88
C CYS A 11 10.45 -1.24 -7.57
N ALA A 12 11.21 -1.98 -6.78
CA ALA A 12 12.12 -2.99 -7.26
C ALA A 12 11.44 -4.38 -7.38
N HIS A 13 10.50 -4.68 -6.46
CA HIS A 13 9.88 -5.99 -6.33
C HIS A 13 8.35 -5.88 -6.20
N PRO A 14 7.61 -5.73 -7.34
CA PRO A 14 6.17 -5.47 -7.33
C PRO A 14 5.35 -6.46 -6.50
N ALA A 15 5.53 -7.76 -6.71
CA ALA A 15 4.75 -8.78 -6.00
C ALA A 15 4.93 -8.69 -4.47
N ARG A 16 6.18 -8.57 -4.02
CA ARG A 16 6.50 -8.46 -2.59
C ARG A 16 5.93 -7.20 -1.95
N LEU A 17 6.05 -6.07 -2.66
CA LEU A 17 5.51 -4.80 -2.16
C LEU A 17 3.98 -4.81 -2.15
N ALA A 18 3.36 -5.45 -3.15
CA ALA A 18 1.91 -5.64 -3.19
C ALA A 18 1.40 -6.49 -2.03
N GLU A 19 2.10 -7.58 -1.64
CA GLU A 19 1.75 -8.38 -0.47
C GLU A 19 1.72 -7.54 0.82
N PHE A 20 2.73 -6.68 1.01
CA PHE A 20 2.77 -5.76 2.15
C PHE A 20 1.56 -4.81 2.17
N TRP A 21 1.29 -4.14 1.06
CA TRP A 21 0.21 -3.16 0.96
C TRP A 21 -1.18 -3.80 0.99
N ALA A 22 -1.33 -5.05 0.51
CA ALA A 22 -2.54 -5.83 0.69
C ALA A 22 -2.84 -6.04 2.19
N LEU A 23 -1.82 -6.42 2.96
CA LEU A 23 -1.95 -6.57 4.42
C LEU A 23 -2.25 -5.22 5.10
N ALA A 24 -1.57 -4.15 4.70
CA ALA A 24 -1.72 -2.83 5.32
C ALA A 24 -3.12 -2.25 5.15
N LEU A 25 -3.73 -2.43 3.98
CA LEU A 25 -5.00 -1.81 3.61
C LEU A 25 -6.20 -2.76 3.61
N GLY A 26 -5.98 -4.07 3.79
CA GLY A 26 -7.05 -5.05 3.60
C GLY A 26 -7.46 -5.23 2.13
N TYR A 27 -6.56 -4.90 1.22
CA TYR A 27 -6.78 -5.04 -0.22
C TYR A 27 -6.54 -6.47 -0.69
N VAL A 28 -7.06 -6.80 -1.85
CA VAL A 28 -6.93 -8.11 -2.49
C VAL A 28 -6.28 -7.97 -3.87
N PRO A 29 -5.65 -9.04 -4.39
CA PRO A 29 -5.16 -9.05 -5.76
C PRO A 29 -6.28 -8.67 -6.73
N LYS A 30 -6.00 -7.72 -7.63
CA LYS A 30 -6.97 -7.30 -8.63
C LYS A 30 -7.18 -8.42 -9.65
N PRO A 31 -8.42 -8.83 -9.94
CA PRO A 31 -8.70 -9.82 -10.97
C PRO A 31 -8.26 -9.30 -12.36
N PRO A 32 -7.97 -10.21 -13.30
CA PRO A 32 -7.67 -9.84 -14.68
C PRO A 32 -8.86 -9.08 -15.30
N PRO A 33 -8.62 -8.33 -16.39
CA PRO A 33 -9.70 -7.67 -17.13
C PRO A 33 -10.77 -8.66 -17.61
N ALA A 34 -12.00 -8.16 -17.76
CA ALA A 34 -13.12 -8.97 -18.22
C ALA A 34 -12.80 -9.70 -19.53
N GLY A 35 -13.14 -10.99 -19.60
CA GLY A 35 -12.86 -11.84 -20.76
C GLY A 35 -11.58 -12.67 -20.66
N PHE A 36 -10.81 -12.52 -19.58
CA PHE A 36 -9.61 -13.31 -19.33
C PHE A 36 -9.73 -14.08 -18.00
N VAL A 37 -9.19 -15.30 -17.98
CA VAL A 37 -9.20 -16.16 -16.78
C VAL A 37 -8.04 -15.80 -15.83
N SER A 38 -6.93 -15.32 -16.37
CA SER A 38 -5.74 -14.94 -15.59
C SER A 38 -5.03 -13.74 -16.21
N TRP A 39 -4.12 -13.12 -15.41
CA TRP A 39 -3.25 -12.06 -15.90
C TRP A 39 -2.28 -12.58 -16.95
N GLU A 40 -1.78 -13.80 -16.81
CA GLU A 40 -0.89 -14.46 -17.76
C GLU A 40 -1.57 -14.60 -19.13
N GLU A 41 -2.84 -15.00 -19.17
CA GLU A 41 -3.62 -15.05 -20.41
C GLU A 41 -3.76 -13.66 -21.04
N TRP A 42 -4.01 -12.64 -20.23
CA TRP A 42 -4.10 -11.26 -20.71
C TRP A 42 -2.76 -10.77 -21.27
N PHE A 43 -1.64 -11.03 -20.58
CA PHE A 43 -0.30 -10.68 -21.03
C PHE A 43 0.04 -11.36 -22.36
N ALA A 44 -0.20 -12.67 -22.46
CA ALA A 44 0.05 -13.44 -23.68
C ALA A 44 -0.80 -12.92 -24.85
N HIS A 45 -2.08 -12.60 -24.61
CA HIS A 45 -2.98 -12.03 -25.61
C HIS A 45 -2.46 -10.69 -26.16
N HIS A 46 -1.84 -9.87 -25.33
CA HIS A 46 -1.29 -8.57 -25.71
C HIS A 46 0.17 -8.63 -26.17
N GLY A 47 0.74 -9.82 -26.29
CA GLY A 47 2.11 -10.01 -26.76
C GLY A 47 3.18 -9.50 -25.82
N ILE A 48 2.88 -9.46 -24.50
CA ILE A 48 3.85 -9.08 -23.49
C ILE A 48 4.79 -10.27 -23.25
N PRO A 49 6.11 -10.09 -23.34
CA PRO A 49 7.08 -11.16 -23.10
C PRO A 49 6.93 -11.73 -21.68
N GLU A 50 7.11 -13.05 -21.54
CA GLU A 50 6.95 -13.74 -20.26
C GLU A 50 7.91 -13.21 -19.17
N GLU A 51 9.11 -12.79 -19.55
CA GLU A 51 10.10 -12.17 -18.66
C GLU A 51 9.65 -10.82 -18.06
N GLU A 52 8.61 -10.19 -18.62
CA GLU A 52 8.06 -8.92 -18.15
C GLU A 52 6.78 -9.10 -17.31
N TRP A 53 6.27 -10.33 -17.15
CA TRP A 53 5.00 -10.55 -16.44
C TRP A 53 5.06 -10.18 -14.96
N ASP A 54 6.24 -10.27 -14.36
CA ASP A 54 6.50 -9.90 -12.96
C ASP A 54 6.88 -8.41 -12.77
N ASP A 55 6.87 -7.62 -13.84
CA ASP A 55 7.20 -6.19 -13.78
C ASP A 55 6.07 -5.33 -13.22
N GLY A 56 4.92 -5.92 -12.97
CA GLY A 56 3.76 -5.27 -12.36
C GLY A 56 3.02 -6.15 -11.38
N ALA A 57 2.34 -5.53 -10.42
CA ALA A 57 1.36 -6.17 -9.55
C ALA A 57 0.21 -5.20 -9.30
N TYR A 58 -0.98 -5.74 -9.00
CA TYR A 58 -2.19 -4.93 -8.91
C TYR A 58 -3.05 -5.36 -7.73
N LEU A 59 -3.52 -4.38 -6.96
CA LEU A 59 -4.45 -4.57 -5.85
C LEU A 59 -5.71 -3.75 -6.06
N CYS A 60 -6.81 -4.23 -5.52
CA CYS A 60 -8.05 -3.48 -5.45
C CYS A 60 -8.69 -3.59 -4.07
N ASP A 61 -9.46 -2.58 -3.72
CA ASP A 61 -10.34 -2.61 -2.57
C ASP A 61 -11.46 -3.63 -2.83
N PRO A 62 -11.65 -4.66 -1.97
CA PRO A 62 -12.72 -5.63 -2.13
C PRO A 62 -14.12 -5.01 -2.10
N ASP A 63 -14.28 -3.87 -1.43
CA ASP A 63 -15.55 -3.13 -1.35
C ASP A 63 -15.74 -2.13 -2.50
N GLY A 64 -14.70 -1.92 -3.33
CA GLY A 64 -14.75 -1.05 -4.50
C GLY A 64 -14.85 0.45 -4.21
N VAL A 65 -14.52 0.87 -2.98
CA VAL A 65 -14.57 2.28 -2.53
C VAL A 65 -13.25 2.99 -2.78
N GLY A 66 -12.16 2.35 -2.42
CA GLY A 66 -10.81 2.89 -2.56
C GLY A 66 -10.25 2.79 -3.98
N PRO A 67 -9.15 3.52 -4.27
CA PRO A 67 -8.49 3.46 -5.58
C PRO A 67 -7.78 2.11 -5.77
N THR A 68 -7.63 1.68 -7.02
CA THR A 68 -6.72 0.59 -7.37
C THR A 68 -5.28 1.01 -7.10
N LEU A 69 -4.46 0.10 -6.58
CA LEU A 69 -3.02 0.25 -6.46
C LEU A 69 -2.32 -0.59 -7.53
N SER A 70 -1.37 0.03 -8.20
CA SER A 70 -0.46 -0.63 -9.14
C SER A 70 0.96 -0.53 -8.60
N PHE A 71 1.75 -1.57 -8.80
CA PHE A 71 3.16 -1.62 -8.43
C PHE A 71 3.94 -1.87 -9.71
N LEU A 72 4.83 -0.94 -10.05
CA LEU A 72 5.58 -0.97 -11.30
C LEU A 72 7.07 -1.10 -11.00
N LYS A 73 7.69 -2.14 -11.56
CA LYS A 73 9.13 -2.31 -11.47
C LYS A 73 9.85 -1.22 -12.28
N VAL A 74 10.78 -0.55 -11.62
CA VAL A 74 11.61 0.48 -12.22
C VAL A 74 13.08 0.25 -11.83
N PRO A 75 14.03 0.65 -12.68
CA PRO A 75 15.45 0.50 -12.37
C PRO A 75 15.96 1.51 -11.34
N GLU A 76 15.28 2.65 -11.18
CA GLU A 76 15.70 3.72 -10.28
C GLU A 76 15.47 3.31 -8.82
N PRO A 77 16.50 3.39 -7.95
CA PRO A 77 16.33 3.12 -6.53
C PRO A 77 15.59 4.27 -5.81
N LYS A 78 14.97 3.95 -4.68
CA LYS A 78 14.43 4.96 -3.75
C LYS A 78 15.59 5.75 -3.13
N VAL A 79 15.63 7.07 -3.37
CA VAL A 79 16.70 7.96 -2.88
C VAL A 79 16.14 9.09 -2.03
N ALA A 80 15.23 9.90 -2.58
CA ALA A 80 14.65 11.04 -1.88
C ALA A 80 13.41 10.64 -1.07
N LYS A 81 13.07 11.47 -0.06
CA LYS A 81 11.79 11.31 0.66
C LYS A 81 10.61 11.41 -0.31
N ASN A 82 9.60 10.57 -0.13
CA ASN A 82 8.36 10.63 -0.89
C ASN A 82 7.71 12.01 -0.79
N ARG A 83 7.24 12.53 -1.91
CA ARG A 83 6.44 13.77 -1.94
C ARG A 83 4.97 13.48 -1.68
N VAL A 84 4.51 12.27 -1.98
CA VAL A 84 3.18 11.75 -1.63
C VAL A 84 3.37 10.56 -0.70
N HIS A 85 2.66 10.53 0.41
CA HIS A 85 2.61 9.39 1.30
C HIS A 85 1.17 9.04 1.64
N LEU A 86 0.91 7.76 1.90
CA LEU A 86 -0.40 7.28 2.30
C LEU A 86 -0.54 7.40 3.82
N ASP A 87 -1.73 7.75 4.27
CA ASP A 87 -2.11 7.74 5.67
C ASP A 87 -3.06 6.57 5.93
N VAL A 88 -2.54 5.52 6.56
CA VAL A 88 -3.31 4.31 6.90
C VAL A 88 -4.10 4.59 8.18
N GLN A 89 -5.41 4.78 8.05
CA GLN A 89 -6.29 5.12 9.17
C GLN A 89 -6.73 3.89 9.96
N ALA A 90 -5.77 3.17 10.53
CA ALA A 90 -6.03 1.95 11.30
C ALA A 90 -6.82 2.20 12.58
N GLY A 91 -6.71 3.39 13.16
CA GLY A 91 -7.41 3.77 14.39
C GLY A 91 -8.88 4.09 14.21
N GLY A 92 -9.35 4.31 12.98
CA GLY A 92 -10.72 4.71 12.66
C GLY A 92 -10.92 6.23 12.52
N GLY A 93 -9.82 7.00 12.38
CA GLY A 93 -9.84 8.44 12.21
C GLY A 93 -9.84 9.21 13.53
N ARG A 94 -9.55 10.52 13.47
CA ARG A 94 -9.39 11.38 14.66
C ARG A 94 -10.67 11.64 15.44
N GLU A 95 -11.83 11.39 14.84
CA GLU A 95 -13.12 11.44 15.54
C GLU A 95 -13.29 10.28 16.54
N THR A 96 -12.55 9.19 16.37
CA THR A 96 -12.54 8.09 17.32
C THR A 96 -11.79 8.50 18.59
N PRO A 97 -12.34 8.29 19.80
CA PRO A 97 -11.66 8.61 21.05
C PRO A 97 -10.27 8.01 21.13
N TRP A 98 -9.32 8.78 21.66
CA TRP A 98 -7.90 8.39 21.67
C TRP A 98 -7.66 7.04 22.35
N GLU A 99 -8.35 6.74 23.43
CA GLU A 99 -8.26 5.50 24.20
C GLU A 99 -8.67 4.25 23.39
N VAL A 100 -9.46 4.45 22.34
CA VAL A 100 -9.88 3.42 21.39
C VAL A 100 -8.97 3.42 20.18
N ARG A 101 -8.65 4.59 19.65
CA ARG A 101 -7.87 4.77 18.43
C ARG A 101 -6.41 4.33 18.60
N TRP A 102 -5.75 4.79 19.67
CA TRP A 102 -4.33 4.57 19.83
C TRP A 102 -3.94 3.09 19.99
N PRO A 103 -4.64 2.25 20.77
CA PRO A 103 -4.38 0.81 20.76
C PRO A 103 -4.47 0.16 19.38
N ARG A 104 -5.42 0.58 18.55
CA ARG A 104 -5.54 0.08 17.15
C ARG A 104 -4.35 0.50 16.29
N VAL A 105 -3.88 1.73 16.44
CA VAL A 105 -2.69 2.23 15.74
C VAL A 105 -1.46 1.41 16.15
N THR A 106 -1.24 1.19 17.44
CA THR A 106 -0.09 0.41 17.92
C THR A 106 -0.14 -1.05 17.49
N GLU A 107 -1.32 -1.66 17.46
CA GLU A 107 -1.50 -3.02 16.93
C GLU A 107 -1.18 -3.08 15.42
N ALA A 108 -1.67 -2.12 14.65
CA ALA A 108 -1.37 -2.03 13.24
C ALA A 108 0.14 -1.84 12.99
N VAL A 109 0.80 -0.97 13.75
CA VAL A 109 2.26 -0.75 13.68
C VAL A 109 3.01 -2.05 13.94
N ALA A 110 2.64 -2.81 14.97
CA ALA A 110 3.27 -4.09 15.30
C ALA A 110 3.09 -5.11 14.14
N ARG A 111 1.90 -5.21 13.60
CA ARG A 111 1.58 -6.10 12.46
C ARG A 111 2.37 -5.72 11.21
N LEU A 112 2.43 -4.44 10.88
CA LEU A 112 3.17 -3.95 9.71
C LEU A 112 4.68 -4.09 9.87
N THR A 113 5.20 -3.90 11.08
CA THR A 113 6.62 -4.15 11.39
C THR A 113 6.97 -5.62 11.19
N ALA A 114 6.11 -6.54 11.63
CA ALA A 114 6.29 -7.96 11.38
C ALA A 114 6.25 -8.33 9.88
N ALA A 115 5.54 -7.53 9.07
CA ALA A 115 5.46 -7.69 7.62
C ALA A 115 6.60 -7.01 6.84
N GLY A 116 7.55 -6.36 7.52
CA GLY A 116 8.75 -5.78 6.91
C GLY A 116 8.82 -4.26 6.89
N ALA A 117 7.85 -3.55 7.48
CA ALA A 117 7.93 -2.11 7.65
C ALA A 117 8.90 -1.73 8.78
N THR A 118 9.41 -0.51 8.72
CA THR A 118 10.28 0.06 9.75
C THR A 118 9.62 1.29 10.37
N VAL A 119 9.63 1.36 11.70
CA VAL A 119 9.18 2.57 12.42
C VAL A 119 10.25 3.65 12.28
N VAL A 120 9.85 4.83 11.83
CA VAL A 120 10.72 6.02 11.80
C VAL A 120 10.58 6.76 13.13
N ARG A 121 9.37 7.17 13.48
CA ARG A 121 9.06 7.81 14.77
C ARG A 121 7.56 7.89 15.03
N ALA A 122 7.19 8.02 16.31
CA ALA A 122 5.86 8.44 16.71
C ALA A 122 5.81 9.98 16.78
N HIS A 123 4.73 10.55 16.29
CA HIS A 123 4.43 11.97 16.40
C HIS A 123 3.40 12.22 17.48
N GLU A 124 3.51 13.33 18.17
CA GLU A 124 2.61 13.72 19.24
C GLU A 124 1.69 14.86 18.80
N MET A 125 0.50 14.89 19.39
CA MET A 125 -0.45 15.99 19.32
C MET A 125 -1.10 16.13 20.69
N ASP A 126 -1.18 17.35 21.21
CA ASP A 126 -1.73 17.65 22.53
C ASP A 126 -1.09 16.84 23.67
N GLY A 127 0.23 16.64 23.59
CA GLY A 127 1.03 15.97 24.62
C GLY A 127 0.87 14.45 24.70
N ARG A 128 0.30 13.81 23.67
CA ARG A 128 0.16 12.36 23.58
C ARG A 128 0.41 11.86 22.15
N PRO A 129 0.78 10.58 21.97
CA PRO A 129 1.00 10.02 20.64
C PRO A 129 -0.24 10.15 19.74
N ASP A 130 -0.06 10.54 18.49
CA ASP A 130 -1.14 10.74 17.52
C ASP A 130 -1.03 9.81 16.31
N HIS A 131 0.14 9.72 15.71
CA HIS A 131 0.40 8.85 14.56
C HIS A 131 1.85 8.38 14.52
N VAL A 132 2.10 7.34 13.75
CA VAL A 132 3.43 6.76 13.57
C VAL A 132 3.86 6.87 12.13
N GLU A 133 5.00 7.51 11.88
CA GLU A 133 5.68 7.50 10.60
C GLU A 133 6.46 6.20 10.43
N MET A 134 6.26 5.54 9.30
CA MET A 134 6.89 4.27 8.97
C MET A 134 7.46 4.32 7.54
N THR A 135 8.30 3.34 7.21
CA THR A 135 8.66 3.03 5.83
C THR A 135 8.21 1.62 5.48
N ASP A 136 7.76 1.43 4.25
CA ASP A 136 7.43 0.12 3.72
C ASP A 136 8.71 -0.72 3.45
N PRO A 137 8.61 -1.98 3.02
CA PRO A 137 9.78 -2.83 2.78
C PRO A 137 10.79 -2.29 1.76
N GLU A 138 10.40 -1.32 0.93
CA GLU A 138 11.28 -0.66 -0.04
C GLU A 138 11.68 0.76 0.37
N GLY A 139 11.37 1.17 1.60
CA GLY A 139 11.78 2.47 2.16
C GLY A 139 10.84 3.63 1.86
N ASN A 140 9.65 3.39 1.30
CA ASN A 140 8.67 4.43 1.05
C ASN A 140 7.99 4.86 2.34
N GLU A 141 7.99 6.16 2.63
CA GLU A 141 7.39 6.72 3.84
C GLU A 141 5.86 6.70 3.76
N PHE A 142 5.24 6.32 4.86
CA PHE A 142 3.80 6.38 5.09
C PHE A 142 3.48 6.58 6.58
N CYS A 143 2.26 6.92 6.89
CA CYS A 143 1.83 7.10 8.28
C CYS A 143 0.72 6.11 8.68
N VAL A 144 0.67 5.78 9.95
CA VAL A 144 -0.40 4.99 10.58
C VAL A 144 -1.06 5.85 11.65
N LEU A 145 -2.37 6.09 11.52
CA LEU A 145 -3.16 6.90 12.46
C LEU A 145 -4.51 6.24 12.83
#